data_7343a44266fc7447368c283e19803982
#
_entry.id   7343a44266fc7447368c283e19803982
#
_cell.length_a   1.000
_cell.length_b   1.000
_cell.length_c   1.000
_cell.angle_alpha   90.00
_cell.angle_beta   90.00
_cell.angle_gamma   90.00
#
_symmetry.space_group_name_H-M   'P 1'
#
loop_
_entity.id
_entity.type
_entity.pdbx_description
1 polymer ?
#
loop_
_entity_poly.entity_id
_entity_poly.type
_entity_poly.pdbx_seq_one_letter_code
_entity_poly.pdbx_strand_id
1 'polypeptide(L)'
;MKEETISVIIKPLVKSGVYKNEEVALKDIVVNHIESKISNYEKTIKKIENKYNMSFEELTDELKNEAHFEQEEDWMDIKGAIVMKEAWEKARESLIKENNYV
;
A
#
# COMPACT_ATOMS: atom_id res chain seq x y z
N MET A 1 4.81 18.05 -8.73
CA MET A 1 6.27 18.23 -8.65
C MET A 1 6.81 18.54 -10.05
N LYS A 2 7.68 19.52 -10.19
CA LYS A 2 8.26 19.88 -11.49
C LYS A 2 9.29 18.84 -11.92
N GLU A 3 9.40 18.63 -13.23
CA GLU A 3 10.37 17.68 -13.80
C GLU A 3 11.80 17.94 -13.33
N GLU A 4 12.22 19.18 -13.26
CA GLU A 4 13.56 19.55 -12.79
C GLU A 4 13.79 19.12 -11.34
N THR A 5 12.76 19.24 -10.50
CA THR A 5 12.82 18.82 -9.09
C THR A 5 13.00 17.31 -9.00
N ILE A 6 12.24 16.55 -9.80
CA ILE A 6 12.33 15.08 -9.83
C ILE A 6 13.74 14.68 -10.29
N SER A 7 14.24 15.28 -11.35
CA SER A 7 15.58 15.00 -11.88
C SER A 7 16.66 15.25 -10.84
N VAL A 8 16.61 16.38 -10.13
CA VAL A 8 17.59 16.73 -9.10
C VAL A 8 17.61 15.70 -7.98
N ILE A 9 16.44 15.18 -7.58
CA ILE A 9 16.33 14.19 -6.52
C ILE A 9 16.87 12.83 -6.96
N ILE A 10 16.60 12.43 -8.20
CA ILE A 10 16.95 11.09 -8.71
C ILE A 10 18.39 11.03 -9.25
N LYS A 11 18.92 12.13 -9.73
CA LYS A 11 20.25 12.19 -10.36
C LYS A 11 21.38 11.54 -9.56
N PRO A 12 21.49 11.72 -8.24
CA PRO A 12 22.55 11.07 -7.48
C PRO A 12 22.53 9.55 -7.57
N LEU A 13 21.34 8.94 -7.69
CA LEU A 13 21.20 7.49 -7.81
C LEU A 13 21.72 6.96 -9.16
N VAL A 14 21.58 7.76 -10.21
CA VAL A 14 22.12 7.43 -11.53
C VAL A 14 23.65 7.62 -11.55
N LYS A 15 24.12 8.75 -10.99
CA LYS A 15 25.55 9.05 -10.93
C LYS A 15 26.33 8.02 -10.14
N SER A 16 25.76 7.47 -9.07
CA SER A 16 26.40 6.45 -8.26
C SER A 16 26.46 5.08 -8.92
N GLY A 17 25.75 4.90 -10.04
CA GLY A 17 25.70 3.63 -10.75
C GLY A 17 24.65 2.65 -10.23
N VAL A 18 23.85 3.06 -9.24
CA VAL A 18 22.77 2.21 -8.71
C VAL A 18 21.71 1.96 -9.77
N TYR A 19 21.38 2.99 -10.55
CA TYR A 19 20.42 2.88 -11.64
C TYR A 19 21.03 3.32 -12.97
N LYS A 20 20.55 2.70 -14.04
CA LYS A 20 21.00 2.97 -15.40
C LYS A 20 20.64 4.38 -15.87
N ASN A 21 19.43 4.83 -15.57
CA ASN A 21 18.95 6.16 -15.94
C ASN A 21 17.85 6.61 -14.97
N GLU A 22 17.42 7.87 -15.11
CA GLU A 22 16.42 8.47 -14.23
C GLU A 22 15.06 7.80 -14.32
N GLU A 23 14.64 7.39 -15.51
CA GLU A 23 13.34 6.74 -15.71
C GLU A 23 13.28 5.40 -14.98
N VAL A 24 14.32 4.59 -15.12
CA VAL A 24 14.42 3.29 -14.43
C VAL A 24 14.42 3.49 -12.93
N ALA A 25 15.19 4.46 -12.44
CA ALA A 25 15.26 4.77 -11.00
C ALA A 25 13.89 5.16 -10.45
N LEU A 26 13.21 6.07 -11.13
CA LEU A 26 11.92 6.58 -10.67
C LEU A 26 10.85 5.48 -10.65
N LYS A 27 10.77 4.68 -11.69
CA LYS A 27 9.82 3.57 -11.76
C LYS A 27 10.05 2.56 -10.65
N ASP A 28 11.30 2.17 -10.43
CA ASP A 28 11.65 1.21 -9.39
C ASP A 28 11.29 1.73 -8.00
N ILE A 29 11.63 2.99 -7.70
CA ILE A 29 11.33 3.60 -6.42
C ILE A 29 9.83 3.66 -6.18
N VAL A 30 9.05 4.07 -7.18
CA VAL A 30 7.59 4.18 -7.06
C VAL A 30 6.96 2.79 -6.86
N VAL A 31 7.36 1.80 -7.64
CA VAL A 31 6.85 0.42 -7.52
C VAL A 31 7.17 -0.13 -6.13
N ASN A 32 8.39 0.02 -5.67
CA ASN A 32 8.80 -0.45 -4.35
C ASN A 32 8.02 0.23 -3.23
N HIS A 33 7.75 1.52 -3.35
CA HIS A 33 6.95 2.25 -2.38
C HIS A 33 5.52 1.71 -2.33
N ILE A 34 4.91 1.50 -3.50
CA ILE A 34 3.56 0.93 -3.59
C ILE A 34 3.51 -0.46 -2.96
N GLU A 35 4.46 -1.33 -3.28
CA GLU A 35 4.52 -2.69 -2.71
C GLU A 35 4.69 -2.66 -1.20
N SER A 36 5.50 -1.74 -0.70
CA SER A 36 5.69 -1.56 0.75
C SER A 36 4.39 -1.16 1.44
N LYS A 37 3.63 -0.25 0.84
CA LYS A 37 2.32 0.18 1.39
C LYS A 37 1.33 -0.96 1.41
N ILE A 38 1.22 -1.71 0.31
CA ILE A 38 0.32 -2.87 0.23
C ILE A 38 0.67 -3.89 1.31
N SER A 39 1.96 -4.22 1.43
CA SER A 39 2.43 -5.17 2.45
C SER A 39 2.09 -4.72 3.87
N ASN A 40 2.27 -3.43 4.16
CA ASN A 40 1.96 -2.90 5.49
C ASN A 40 0.47 -3.00 5.82
N TYR A 41 -0.40 -2.71 4.87
CA TYR A 41 -1.84 -2.85 5.08
C TYR A 41 -2.25 -4.31 5.22
N GLU A 42 -1.65 -5.22 4.46
CA GLU A 42 -1.88 -6.66 4.61
C GLU A 42 -1.51 -7.15 6.02
N LYS A 43 -0.41 -6.66 6.56
CA LYS A 43 0.03 -7.01 7.92
C LYS A 43 -0.99 -6.55 8.96
N THR A 44 -1.51 -5.34 8.80
CA THR A 44 -2.55 -4.80 9.70
C THR A 44 -3.81 -5.66 9.64
N ILE A 45 -4.26 -6.02 8.43
CA ILE A 45 -5.44 -6.86 8.23
C ILE A 45 -5.25 -8.21 8.91
N LYS A 46 -4.14 -8.88 8.65
CA LYS A 46 -3.84 -10.19 9.24
C LYS A 46 -3.71 -10.15 10.75
N LYS A 47 -3.10 -9.09 11.27
CA LYS A 47 -2.94 -8.92 12.72
C LYS A 47 -4.30 -8.88 13.42
N ILE A 48 -5.25 -8.13 12.86
CA ILE A 48 -6.58 -7.99 13.46
C ILE A 48 -7.39 -9.26 13.25
N GLU A 49 -7.34 -9.87 12.07
CA GLU A 49 -8.03 -11.14 11.83
C GLU A 49 -7.52 -12.24 12.76
N ASN A 50 -6.21 -12.30 12.99
CA ASN A 50 -5.63 -13.27 13.91
C ASN A 50 -5.98 -12.98 15.36
N LYS A 51 -6.09 -11.71 15.75
CA LYS A 51 -6.48 -11.32 17.11
C LYS A 51 -7.84 -11.89 17.49
N TYR A 52 -8.79 -11.86 16.55
CA TYR A 52 -10.15 -12.35 16.79
C TYR A 52 -10.41 -13.74 16.23
N ASN A 53 -9.46 -14.29 15.50
CA ASN A 53 -9.61 -15.55 14.76
C ASN A 53 -10.85 -15.49 13.86
N MET A 54 -11.02 -14.37 13.18
CA MET A 54 -12.16 -14.08 12.31
C MET A 54 -11.70 -13.33 11.07
N SER A 55 -12.43 -13.53 9.97
CA SER A 55 -12.29 -12.68 8.80
C SER A 55 -12.93 -11.31 9.06
N PHE A 56 -12.66 -10.35 8.20
CA PHE A 56 -13.30 -9.04 8.27
C PHE A 56 -14.82 -9.17 8.22
N GLU A 57 -15.34 -10.03 7.34
CA GLU A 57 -16.78 -10.27 7.18
C GLU A 57 -17.39 -10.85 8.46
N GLU A 58 -16.72 -11.81 9.08
CA GLU A 58 -17.16 -12.40 10.34
C GLU A 58 -17.17 -11.39 11.48
N LEU A 59 -16.11 -10.57 11.56
CA LEU A 59 -16.02 -9.51 12.56
C LEU A 59 -17.14 -8.47 12.37
N THR A 60 -17.44 -8.11 11.12
CA THR A 60 -18.51 -7.19 10.78
C THR A 60 -19.86 -7.72 11.25
N ASP A 61 -20.13 -9.00 11.01
CA ASP A 61 -21.37 -9.64 11.42
C ASP A 61 -21.51 -9.73 12.93
N GLU A 62 -20.42 -10.02 13.62
CA GLU A 62 -20.43 -10.08 15.09
C GLU A 62 -20.74 -8.72 15.70
N LEU A 63 -20.19 -7.63 15.15
CA LEU A 63 -20.44 -6.28 15.63
C LEU A 63 -21.88 -5.82 15.43
N LYS A 64 -22.59 -6.35 14.44
CA LYS A 64 -24.02 -6.07 14.27
C LYS A 64 -24.86 -6.62 15.39
N ASN A 65 -24.42 -7.74 15.98
CA ASN A 65 -25.17 -8.42 17.04
C ASN A 65 -24.78 -7.90 18.42
N GLU A 66 -23.50 -7.66 18.65
CA GLU A 66 -23.00 -7.20 19.95
C GLU A 66 -21.75 -6.35 19.73
N ALA A 67 -21.86 -5.04 19.98
CA ALA A 67 -20.77 -4.09 19.78
C ALA A 67 -19.99 -3.86 21.06
N HIS A 68 -18.68 -4.11 21.01
CA HIS A 68 -17.73 -3.78 22.06
C HIS A 68 -16.80 -2.68 21.55
N PHE A 69 -16.46 -1.73 22.39
CA PHE A 69 -15.65 -0.57 22.01
C PHE A 69 -14.32 -0.96 21.35
N GLU A 70 -13.59 -1.89 21.93
CA GLU A 70 -12.31 -2.33 21.37
C GLU A 70 -12.48 -2.99 20.01
N GLN A 71 -13.49 -3.82 19.82
CA GLN A 71 -13.78 -4.48 18.55
C GLN A 71 -14.17 -3.45 17.48
N GLU A 72 -14.91 -2.41 17.86
CA GLU A 72 -15.29 -1.35 16.94
C GLU A 72 -14.07 -0.58 16.44
N GLU A 73 -13.12 -0.27 17.32
CA GLU A 73 -11.88 0.40 16.93
C GLU A 73 -11.05 -0.47 15.99
N ASP A 74 -10.89 -1.75 16.31
CA ASP A 74 -10.17 -2.69 15.46
C ASP A 74 -10.88 -2.88 14.11
N TRP A 75 -12.20 -2.91 14.12
CA TRP A 75 -12.98 -2.99 12.88
C TRP A 75 -12.75 -1.77 11.98
N MET A 76 -12.70 -0.58 12.57
CA MET A 76 -12.40 0.65 11.81
C MET A 76 -11.00 0.59 11.23
N ASP A 77 -10.04 0.08 11.99
CA ASP A 77 -8.65 -0.04 11.55
C ASP A 77 -8.51 -1.03 10.38
N ILE A 78 -9.15 -2.21 10.49
CA ILE A 78 -9.07 -3.21 9.42
C ILE A 78 -9.82 -2.73 8.18
N LYS A 79 -10.97 -2.07 8.34
CA LYS A 79 -11.71 -1.50 7.22
C LYS A 79 -10.88 -0.46 6.49
N GLY A 80 -10.25 0.46 7.24
CA GLY A 80 -9.35 1.46 6.68
C GLY A 80 -8.19 0.84 5.93
N ALA A 81 -7.57 -0.20 6.50
CA ALA A 81 -6.47 -0.91 5.86
C ALA A 81 -6.91 -1.57 4.54
N ILE A 82 -8.10 -2.18 4.51
CA ILE A 82 -8.64 -2.79 3.30
C ILE A 82 -8.85 -1.74 2.21
N VAL A 83 -9.47 -0.61 2.55
CA VAL A 83 -9.72 0.48 1.60
C VAL A 83 -8.42 1.04 1.04
N MET A 84 -7.44 1.29 1.90
CA MET A 84 -6.15 1.82 1.47
C MET A 84 -5.37 0.80 0.65
N LYS A 85 -5.40 -0.46 1.02
CA LYS A 85 -4.75 -1.53 0.25
C LYS A 85 -5.31 -1.56 -1.18
N GLU A 86 -6.63 -1.52 -1.32
CA GLU A 86 -7.27 -1.50 -2.64
C GLU A 86 -6.87 -0.29 -3.46
N ALA A 87 -6.76 0.89 -2.82
CA ALA A 87 -6.33 2.10 -3.50
C ALA A 87 -4.91 1.97 -4.03
N TRP A 88 -4.00 1.42 -3.23
CA TRP A 88 -2.62 1.21 -3.65
C TRP A 88 -2.49 0.13 -4.74
N GLU A 89 -3.32 -0.91 -4.66
CA GLU A 89 -3.37 -1.94 -5.71
C GLU A 89 -3.84 -1.36 -7.04
N LYS A 90 -4.83 -0.47 -7.02
CA LYS A 90 -5.29 0.23 -8.22
C LYS A 90 -4.21 1.14 -8.79
N ALA A 91 -3.47 1.84 -7.93
CA ALA A 91 -2.35 2.67 -8.36
C ALA A 91 -1.27 1.83 -9.03
N ARG A 92 -0.95 0.67 -8.47
CA ARG A 92 0.03 -0.26 -9.04
C ARG A 92 -0.43 -0.75 -10.42
N GLU A 93 -1.69 -1.14 -10.52
CA GLU A 93 -2.27 -1.62 -11.77
C GLU A 93 -2.22 -0.54 -12.87
N SER A 94 -2.59 0.69 -12.52
CA SER A 94 -2.52 1.83 -13.44
C SER A 94 -1.10 2.12 -13.88
N LEU A 95 -0.15 2.08 -12.95
CA LEU A 95 1.25 2.31 -13.26
C LEU A 95 1.79 1.29 -14.26
N ILE A 96 1.50 0.01 -14.03
CA ILE A 96 1.94 -1.08 -14.90
C ILE A 96 1.30 -0.94 -16.29
N LYS A 97 0.00 -0.69 -16.33
CA LYS A 97 -0.77 -0.60 -17.57
C LYS A 97 -0.35 0.60 -18.42
N GLU A 98 -0.24 1.79 -17.80
CA GLU A 98 0.07 3.03 -18.52
C GLU A 98 1.52 3.13 -18.98
N ASN A 99 2.43 2.56 -18.22
CA ASN A 99 3.86 2.65 -18.51
C ASN A 99 4.42 1.41 -19.19
N ASN A 100 3.57 0.43 -19.49
CA ASN A 100 4.00 -0.84 -20.08
C ASN A 100 5.12 -1.49 -19.26
N TYR A 101 5.05 -1.30 -17.95
CA TYR A 101 6.04 -1.79 -16.98
C TYR A 101 5.71 -3.23 -16.62
N VAL A 102 6.69 -4.10 -16.71
CA VAL A 102 6.53 -5.52 -16.41
C VAL A 102 7.38 -5.90 -15.20
#